data_aac0f9ffb1b43369e558edbc4d6b5301
#
_entry.id   aac0f9ffb1b43369e558edbc4d6b5301
#
_cell.length_a   1.000
_cell.length_b   1.000
_cell.length_c   1.000
_cell.angle_alpha   90.00
_cell.angle_beta   90.00
_cell.angle_gamma   90.00
#
_symmetry.space_group_name_H-M   'P 1'
#
loop_
_entity.id
_entity.type
_entity.pdbx_description
1 polymer ?
#
loop_
_entity_poly.entity_id
_entity_poly.type
_entity_poly.pdbx_seq_one_letter_code
_entity_poly.pdbx_strand_id
1 'polypeptide(L)'
;MTARAQANLIGFAVAVVVVTTVTVGGVTLANDALTDADRTPETTHAAARLAEHLTAADAAHTRGPNVIRSAAVRNLSATALDATVPSIRGRPIRVRLGGDVVAARGRLAADERHVDDPDVERVARTVRVERTHRETTAVDLSERRDLTLRHHAGRVNVSIDAGRARGVTTVRAGGRIVLHDPSGLSGDYSVAVPDVRPLVIAFESDRGAASSPSGTVTVSRRTTNASAERLEVSVGA
;
A
#
# COMPACT_ATOMS: atom_id res chain seq x y z
N MET A 1 -72.61 -9.04 -40.21
CA MET A 1 -71.69 -7.89 -40.01
C MET A 1 -70.95 -7.88 -38.68
N THR A 2 -71.12 -8.88 -37.82
CA THR A 2 -70.56 -8.90 -36.45
C THR A 2 -69.11 -9.33 -36.29
N ALA A 3 -68.58 -10.21 -37.18
CA ALA A 3 -67.20 -10.73 -37.04
C ALA A 3 -66.09 -9.71 -37.27
N ARG A 4 -66.27 -8.73 -38.14
CA ARG A 4 -65.26 -7.67 -38.38
C ARG A 4 -65.21 -6.67 -37.22
N ALA A 5 -66.30 -6.39 -36.54
CA ALA A 5 -66.33 -5.53 -35.40
C ALA A 5 -65.61 -6.12 -34.17
N GLN A 6 -65.70 -7.45 -33.96
CA GLN A 6 -65.04 -8.17 -32.91
C GLN A 6 -63.51 -8.27 -33.14
N ALA A 7 -63.07 -8.47 -34.37
CA ALA A 7 -61.66 -8.50 -34.71
C ALA A 7 -60.95 -7.13 -34.44
N ASN A 8 -61.64 -6.02 -34.72
CA ASN A 8 -61.15 -4.68 -34.42
C ASN A 8 -61.06 -4.39 -32.90
N LEU A 9 -62.02 -4.90 -32.14
CA LEU A 9 -62.02 -4.74 -30.69
C LEU A 9 -60.88 -5.52 -30.01
N ILE A 10 -60.60 -6.71 -30.45
CA ILE A 10 -59.45 -7.52 -29.98
C ILE A 10 -58.14 -6.83 -30.35
N GLY A 11 -58.00 -6.35 -31.59
CA GLY A 11 -56.82 -5.59 -32.03
C GLY A 11 -56.57 -4.32 -31.22
N PHE A 12 -57.67 -3.60 -30.92
CA PHE A 12 -57.59 -2.41 -30.05
C PHE A 12 -57.19 -2.77 -28.60
N ALA A 13 -57.76 -3.80 -28.02
CA ALA A 13 -57.40 -4.27 -26.68
C ALA A 13 -55.92 -4.69 -26.59
N VAL A 14 -55.38 -5.42 -27.59
CA VAL A 14 -53.96 -5.80 -27.67
C VAL A 14 -53.09 -4.55 -27.79
N ALA A 15 -53.46 -3.60 -28.65
CA ALA A 15 -52.71 -2.36 -28.81
C ALA A 15 -52.65 -1.53 -27.51
N VAL A 16 -53.75 -1.44 -26.78
CA VAL A 16 -53.79 -0.76 -25.47
C VAL A 16 -52.90 -1.47 -24.44
N VAL A 17 -52.91 -2.79 -24.38
CA VAL A 17 -52.04 -3.56 -23.49
C VAL A 17 -50.57 -3.33 -23.83
N VAL A 18 -50.22 -3.40 -25.11
CA VAL A 18 -48.82 -3.16 -25.54
C VAL A 18 -48.36 -1.74 -25.21
N VAL A 19 -49.19 -0.73 -25.53
CA VAL A 19 -48.83 0.66 -25.22
C VAL A 19 -48.71 0.87 -23.72
N THR A 20 -49.63 0.33 -22.92
CA THR A 20 -49.57 0.45 -21.46
C THR A 20 -48.34 -0.22 -20.90
N THR A 21 -47.99 -1.43 -21.36
CA THR A 21 -46.78 -2.16 -20.92
C THR A 21 -45.51 -1.40 -21.27
N VAL A 22 -45.39 -0.87 -22.49
CA VAL A 22 -44.24 -0.07 -22.92
C VAL A 22 -44.15 1.24 -22.13
N THR A 23 -45.25 1.90 -21.88
CA THR A 23 -45.27 3.14 -21.08
C THR A 23 -44.87 2.90 -19.62
N VAL A 24 -45.42 1.86 -18.98
CA VAL A 24 -45.02 1.52 -17.60
C VAL A 24 -43.57 1.10 -17.54
N GLY A 25 -43.09 0.27 -18.48
CA GLY A 25 -41.67 -0.10 -18.58
C GLY A 25 -40.76 1.13 -18.81
N GLY A 26 -41.17 2.06 -19.66
CA GLY A 26 -40.45 3.30 -19.91
C GLY A 26 -40.39 4.22 -18.70
N VAL A 27 -41.47 4.34 -17.94
CA VAL A 27 -41.53 5.16 -16.71
C VAL A 27 -40.68 4.54 -15.61
N THR A 28 -40.69 3.22 -15.43
CA THR A 28 -39.81 2.55 -14.44
C THR A 28 -38.34 2.74 -14.78
N LEU A 29 -37.94 2.53 -16.03
CA LEU A 29 -36.55 2.77 -16.48
C LEU A 29 -36.13 4.25 -16.33
N ALA A 30 -37.03 5.19 -16.63
CA ALA A 30 -36.76 6.61 -16.44
C ALA A 30 -36.65 6.99 -14.95
N ASN A 31 -37.49 6.41 -14.09
CA ASN A 31 -37.44 6.63 -12.67
C ASN A 31 -36.17 6.03 -12.04
N ASP A 32 -35.76 4.85 -12.46
CA ASP A 32 -34.50 4.23 -12.04
C ASP A 32 -33.29 5.07 -12.51
N ALA A 33 -33.31 5.57 -13.74
CA ALA A 33 -32.27 6.46 -14.26
C ALA A 33 -32.23 7.81 -13.53
N LEU A 34 -33.39 8.37 -13.14
CA LEU A 34 -33.47 9.57 -12.31
C LEU A 34 -32.98 9.33 -10.88
N THR A 35 -33.34 8.19 -10.28
CA THR A 35 -32.87 7.80 -8.94
C THR A 35 -31.35 7.56 -8.96
N ASP A 36 -30.81 7.02 -10.04
CA ASP A 36 -29.36 6.91 -10.25
C ASP A 36 -28.68 8.28 -10.45
N ALA A 37 -29.34 9.26 -11.08
CA ALA A 37 -28.84 10.62 -11.25
C ALA A 37 -28.93 11.46 -9.96
N ASP A 38 -29.88 11.16 -9.08
CA ASP A 38 -30.03 11.78 -7.74
C ASP A 38 -29.05 11.23 -6.70
N ARG A 39 -28.24 10.19 -7.03
CA ARG A 39 -27.13 9.76 -6.22
C ARG A 39 -26.19 10.94 -6.09
N THR A 40 -26.25 11.55 -4.95
CA THR A 40 -25.73 12.87 -4.59
C THR A 40 -24.39 13.17 -5.25
N PRO A 41 -24.31 14.13 -6.20
CA PRO A 41 -23.06 14.53 -6.85
C PRO A 41 -21.98 14.93 -5.82
N GLU A 42 -22.41 15.29 -4.62
CA GLU A 42 -21.54 15.55 -3.48
C GLU A 42 -20.78 14.33 -2.97
N THR A 43 -21.39 13.14 -2.93
CA THR A 43 -20.72 11.92 -2.47
C THR A 43 -19.69 11.45 -3.48
N THR A 44 -20.03 11.49 -4.77
CA THR A 44 -19.10 11.22 -5.87
C THR A 44 -17.91 12.18 -5.85
N HIS A 45 -18.18 13.49 -5.67
CA HIS A 45 -17.13 14.49 -5.56
C HIS A 45 -16.24 14.25 -4.32
N ALA A 46 -16.85 13.92 -3.17
CA ALA A 46 -16.12 13.64 -1.94
C ALA A 46 -15.21 12.40 -2.07
N ALA A 47 -15.70 11.31 -2.69
CA ALA A 47 -14.92 10.11 -2.95
C ALA A 47 -13.75 10.39 -3.91
N ALA A 48 -14.01 11.12 -5.00
CA ALA A 48 -12.98 11.52 -5.96
C ALA A 48 -11.89 12.39 -5.32
N ARG A 49 -12.28 13.39 -4.52
CA ARG A 49 -11.35 14.27 -3.79
C ARG A 49 -10.52 13.52 -2.76
N LEU A 50 -11.12 12.58 -2.04
CA LEU A 50 -10.38 11.75 -1.10
C LEU A 50 -9.36 10.86 -1.83
N ALA A 51 -9.76 10.23 -2.93
CA ALA A 51 -8.85 9.41 -3.73
C ALA A 51 -7.71 10.25 -4.35
N GLU A 52 -8.00 11.47 -4.81
CA GLU A 52 -7.01 12.42 -5.33
C GLU A 52 -6.01 12.80 -4.23
N HIS A 53 -6.49 13.20 -3.05
CA HIS A 53 -5.63 13.55 -1.91
C HIS A 53 -4.72 12.39 -1.50
N LEU A 54 -5.25 11.16 -1.46
CA LEU A 54 -4.48 9.98 -1.07
C LEU A 54 -3.39 9.61 -2.09
N THR A 55 -3.49 10.10 -3.34
CA THR A 55 -2.52 9.83 -4.41
C THR A 55 -1.69 11.05 -4.82
N ALA A 56 -1.93 12.19 -4.19
CA ALA A 56 -1.23 13.46 -4.49
C ALA A 56 0.27 13.36 -4.16
N ALA A 57 1.10 14.04 -4.94
CA ALA A 57 2.55 14.00 -4.77
C ALA A 57 3.05 14.63 -3.46
N ASP A 58 2.32 15.62 -2.97
CA ASP A 58 2.61 16.43 -1.78
C ASP A 58 1.98 15.92 -0.50
N ALA A 59 1.18 14.85 -0.58
CA ALA A 59 0.56 14.26 0.60
C ALA A 59 1.62 13.64 1.53
N ALA A 60 1.44 13.81 2.85
CA ALA A 60 2.42 13.37 3.86
C ALA A 60 2.74 11.86 3.82
N HIS A 61 1.84 11.04 3.26
CA HIS A 61 1.98 9.59 3.15
C HIS A 61 2.48 9.14 1.77
N THR A 62 2.72 10.04 0.82
CA THR A 62 3.26 9.73 -0.50
C THR A 62 4.74 10.10 -0.61
N ARG A 63 5.41 9.58 -1.61
CA ARG A 63 6.77 9.95 -2.03
C ARG A 63 6.78 10.68 -3.37
N GLY A 64 5.68 10.64 -4.06
CA GLY A 64 5.41 11.22 -5.36
C GLY A 64 4.02 10.80 -5.81
N PRO A 65 3.57 11.24 -6.99
CA PRO A 65 2.22 10.96 -7.47
C PRO A 65 2.00 9.44 -7.57
N ASN A 66 0.92 8.95 -6.96
CA ASN A 66 0.55 7.53 -6.91
C ASN A 66 1.58 6.60 -6.25
N VAL A 67 2.55 7.13 -5.47
CA VAL A 67 3.54 6.33 -4.75
C VAL A 67 3.32 6.47 -3.25
N ILE A 68 2.75 5.45 -2.64
CA ILE A 68 2.33 5.43 -1.23
C ILE A 68 3.37 4.74 -0.38
N ARG A 69 3.74 5.34 0.76
CA ARG A 69 4.59 4.73 1.78
C ARG A 69 3.71 3.96 2.76
N SER A 70 3.77 2.64 2.74
CA SER A 70 2.96 1.75 3.58
C SER A 70 3.02 2.10 5.08
N ALA A 71 4.19 2.49 5.59
CA ALA A 71 4.34 2.87 7.00
C ALA A 71 3.57 4.15 7.36
N ALA A 72 3.48 5.11 6.44
CA ALA A 72 2.76 6.37 6.68
C ALA A 72 1.23 6.19 6.61
N VAL A 73 0.76 5.30 5.73
CA VAL A 73 -0.68 5.01 5.58
C VAL A 73 -1.25 4.29 6.81
N ARG A 74 -0.47 3.46 7.49
CA ARG A 74 -0.93 2.80 8.74
C ARG A 74 -1.29 3.77 9.87
N ASN A 75 -0.83 5.00 9.78
CA ASN A 75 -1.14 6.06 10.74
C ASN A 75 -2.27 6.98 10.27
N LEU A 76 -2.89 6.70 9.12
CA LEU A 76 -4.05 7.45 8.65
C LEU A 76 -5.24 7.17 9.57
N SER A 77 -5.93 8.25 9.94
CA SER A 77 -7.20 8.17 10.65
C SER A 77 -8.26 8.97 9.90
N ALA A 78 -9.51 8.58 10.06
CA ALA A 78 -10.63 9.32 9.48
C ALA A 78 -10.63 10.79 9.92
N THR A 79 -10.26 11.06 11.18
CA THR A 79 -10.17 12.42 11.71
C THR A 79 -9.06 13.24 11.05
N ALA A 80 -7.90 12.63 10.79
CA ALA A 80 -6.81 13.30 10.08
C ALA A 80 -7.21 13.64 8.62
N LEU A 81 -7.97 12.75 7.98
CA LEU A 81 -8.50 12.99 6.63
C LEU A 81 -9.52 14.11 6.58
N ASP A 82 -10.34 14.30 7.62
CA ASP A 82 -11.30 15.42 7.72
C ASP A 82 -10.63 16.80 7.69
N ALA A 83 -9.43 16.89 8.24
CA ALA A 83 -8.67 18.14 8.25
C ALA A 83 -8.15 18.52 6.86
N THR A 84 -7.83 17.53 6.04
CA THR A 84 -7.21 17.73 4.72
C THR A 84 -8.22 17.67 3.58
N VAL A 85 -9.34 16.93 3.76
CA VAL A 85 -10.40 16.76 2.77
C VAL A 85 -11.75 17.14 3.40
N PRO A 86 -12.11 18.42 3.46
CA PRO A 86 -13.35 18.88 4.14
C PRO A 86 -14.63 18.26 3.62
N SER A 87 -14.68 17.84 2.35
CA SER A 87 -15.86 17.24 1.70
C SER A 87 -16.29 15.90 2.29
N ILE A 88 -15.40 15.21 3.05
CA ILE A 88 -15.75 13.94 3.70
C ILE A 88 -16.14 14.11 5.18
N ARG A 89 -16.09 15.33 5.70
CA ARG A 89 -16.34 15.59 7.14
C ARG A 89 -17.75 15.11 7.54
N GLY A 90 -17.78 14.29 8.59
CA GLY A 90 -19.03 13.71 9.11
C GLY A 90 -19.61 12.55 8.29
N ARG A 91 -19.12 12.30 7.07
CA ARG A 91 -19.61 11.21 6.21
C ARG A 91 -19.01 9.85 6.62
N PRO A 92 -19.74 8.75 6.44
CA PRO A 92 -19.16 7.41 6.54
C PRO A 92 -18.09 7.25 5.46
N ILE A 93 -16.90 6.78 5.84
CA ILE A 93 -15.80 6.53 4.90
C ILE A 93 -15.15 5.19 5.15
N ARG A 94 -14.58 4.60 4.09
CA ARG A 94 -13.70 3.45 4.16
C ARG A 94 -12.60 3.58 3.11
N VAL A 95 -11.37 3.45 3.55
CA VAL A 95 -10.18 3.45 2.68
C VAL A 95 -9.51 2.09 2.81
N ARG A 96 -9.29 1.42 1.69
CA ARG A 96 -8.58 0.13 1.61
C ARG A 96 -7.35 0.27 0.73
N LEU A 97 -6.27 -0.40 1.11
CA LEU A 97 -5.04 -0.49 0.34
C LEU A 97 -4.59 -1.94 0.27
N GLY A 98 -4.54 -2.51 -0.93
CA GLY A 98 -4.16 -3.91 -1.14
C GLY A 98 -5.10 -4.92 -0.47
N GLY A 99 -6.35 -4.52 -0.16
CA GLY A 99 -7.32 -5.33 0.58
C GLY A 99 -7.43 -4.97 2.07
N ASP A 100 -6.40 -4.39 2.68
CA ASP A 100 -6.42 -3.99 4.10
C ASP A 100 -7.15 -2.66 4.30
N VAL A 101 -7.96 -2.57 5.38
CA VAL A 101 -8.60 -1.31 5.78
C VAL A 101 -7.56 -0.45 6.49
N VAL A 102 -7.29 0.74 5.93
CA VAL A 102 -6.31 1.70 6.49
C VAL A 102 -6.96 2.86 7.23
N ALA A 103 -8.19 3.21 6.88
CA ALA A 103 -9.02 4.16 7.62
C ALA A 103 -10.49 3.85 7.39
N ALA A 104 -11.31 3.96 8.43
CA ALA A 104 -12.76 3.80 8.31
C ALA A 104 -13.49 4.57 9.39
N ARG A 105 -14.72 4.98 9.09
CA ARG A 105 -15.63 5.66 10.02
C ARG A 105 -17.09 5.40 9.67
N GLY A 106 -17.95 5.49 10.69
CA GLY A 106 -19.40 5.32 10.56
C GLY A 106 -19.78 3.91 10.17
N ARG A 107 -20.92 3.74 9.49
CA ARG A 107 -21.46 2.42 9.08
C ARG A 107 -20.47 1.60 8.23
N LEU A 108 -19.60 2.28 7.46
CA LEU A 108 -18.61 1.62 6.62
C LEU A 108 -17.40 1.05 7.42
N ALA A 109 -17.26 1.41 8.69
CA ALA A 109 -16.26 0.81 9.58
C ALA A 109 -16.72 -0.53 10.16
N ALA A 110 -18.03 -0.68 10.38
CA ALA A 110 -18.60 -1.82 11.11
C ALA A 110 -18.80 -3.06 10.22
N ASP A 111 -19.22 -2.90 8.96
CA ASP A 111 -19.56 -4.03 8.09
C ASP A 111 -19.14 -3.77 6.63
N GLU A 112 -18.56 -4.80 6.01
CA GLU A 112 -18.19 -4.76 4.57
C GLU A 112 -19.42 -4.74 3.65
N ARG A 113 -20.57 -5.27 4.09
CA ARG A 113 -21.81 -5.29 3.33
C ARG A 113 -22.32 -3.89 2.97
N HIS A 114 -22.09 -2.91 3.83
CA HIS A 114 -22.49 -1.53 3.57
C HIS A 114 -21.69 -0.83 2.45
N VAL A 115 -20.62 -1.43 1.97
CA VAL A 115 -19.85 -0.88 0.84
C VAL A 115 -20.62 -1.03 -0.48
N ASP A 116 -21.52 -2.00 -0.58
CA ASP A 116 -22.35 -2.24 -1.77
C ASP A 116 -23.73 -1.54 -1.70
N ASP A 117 -23.94 -0.75 -0.65
CA ASP A 117 -25.18 0.05 -0.54
C ASP A 117 -25.24 1.09 -1.68
N PRO A 118 -26.44 1.37 -2.23
CA PRO A 118 -26.61 2.32 -3.33
C PRO A 118 -26.20 3.76 -2.97
N ASP A 119 -26.20 4.10 -1.67
CA ASP A 119 -25.80 5.41 -1.17
C ASP A 119 -24.30 5.55 -0.94
N VAL A 120 -23.51 4.55 -1.34
CA VAL A 120 -22.03 4.53 -1.18
C VAL A 120 -21.35 4.67 -2.52
N GLU A 121 -20.64 5.77 -2.69
CA GLU A 121 -19.79 5.97 -3.86
C GLU A 121 -18.42 5.36 -3.65
N ARG A 122 -17.91 4.69 -4.68
CA ARG A 122 -16.62 4.00 -4.64
C ARG A 122 -15.70 4.45 -5.76
N VAL A 123 -14.49 4.85 -5.41
CA VAL A 123 -13.42 5.19 -6.34
C VAL A 123 -12.24 4.24 -6.12
N ALA A 124 -11.75 3.61 -7.18
CA ALA A 124 -10.60 2.74 -7.13
C ALA A 124 -9.46 3.28 -8.04
N ARG A 125 -8.22 3.18 -7.55
CA ARG A 125 -7.01 3.55 -8.29
C ARG A 125 -5.93 2.51 -8.09
N THR A 126 -5.12 2.28 -9.11
CA THR A 126 -3.88 1.51 -8.95
C THR A 126 -2.77 2.43 -8.47
N VAL A 127 -2.13 2.07 -7.38
CA VAL A 127 -1.03 2.83 -6.76
C VAL A 127 0.19 1.94 -6.59
N ARG A 128 1.36 2.54 -6.54
CA ARG A 128 2.60 1.88 -6.17
C ARG A 128 2.79 1.99 -4.66
N VAL A 129 2.86 0.88 -3.96
CA VAL A 129 3.04 0.84 -2.51
C VAL A 129 4.48 0.47 -2.19
N GLU A 130 5.19 1.37 -1.51
CA GLU A 130 6.54 1.14 -1.02
C GLU A 130 6.49 0.63 0.42
N ARG A 131 7.03 -0.59 0.63
CA ARG A 131 7.19 -1.21 1.95
C ARG A 131 8.66 -1.28 2.30
N THR A 132 9.02 -0.59 3.39
CA THR A 132 10.37 -0.69 3.95
C THR A 132 10.36 -1.72 5.06
N HIS A 133 11.23 -2.70 4.97
CA HIS A 133 11.44 -3.71 6.00
C HIS A 133 12.91 -3.79 6.37
N ARG A 134 13.18 -4.31 7.57
CA ARG A 134 14.52 -4.64 8.00
C ARG A 134 14.82 -6.09 7.64
N GLU A 135 15.88 -6.31 6.91
CA GLU A 135 16.41 -7.63 6.63
C GLU A 135 17.66 -7.84 7.46
N THR A 136 17.75 -8.98 8.12
CA THR A 136 18.84 -9.33 9.01
C THR A 136 19.44 -10.65 8.57
N THR A 137 20.76 -10.70 8.46
CA THR A 137 21.52 -11.90 8.08
C THR A 137 22.62 -12.11 9.10
N ALA A 138 22.66 -13.30 9.70
CA ALA A 138 23.74 -13.72 10.55
C ALA A 138 24.82 -14.48 9.73
N VAL A 139 26.08 -14.25 10.07
CA VAL A 139 27.26 -14.87 9.44
C VAL A 139 28.08 -15.49 10.55
N ASP A 140 28.28 -16.79 10.48
CA ASP A 140 29.30 -17.47 11.31
C ASP A 140 30.67 -17.28 10.67
N LEU A 141 31.54 -16.61 11.39
CA LEU A 141 32.88 -16.27 10.90
C LEU A 141 33.82 -17.47 10.80
N SER A 142 33.50 -18.59 11.46
CA SER A 142 34.24 -19.83 11.33
C SER A 142 34.00 -20.52 9.99
N GLU A 143 32.83 -20.28 9.39
CA GLU A 143 32.41 -20.86 8.11
C GLU A 143 32.64 -19.92 6.93
N ARG A 144 32.36 -18.63 7.13
CA ARG A 144 32.40 -17.63 6.05
C ARG A 144 32.82 -16.27 6.59
N ARG A 145 33.67 -15.58 5.83
CA ARG A 145 34.22 -14.28 6.19
C ARG A 145 33.64 -13.12 5.40
N ASP A 146 32.68 -13.37 4.57
CA ASP A 146 32.05 -12.35 3.74
C ASP A 146 30.55 -12.56 3.63
N LEU A 147 29.86 -11.48 3.32
CA LEU A 147 28.44 -11.44 3.05
C LEU A 147 28.16 -10.60 1.83
N THR A 148 27.44 -11.16 0.88
CA THR A 148 27.00 -10.43 -0.33
C THR A 148 25.58 -9.90 -0.14
N LEU A 149 25.44 -8.57 -0.23
CA LEU A 149 24.15 -7.88 -0.18
C LEU A 149 23.74 -7.45 -1.59
N ARG A 150 22.63 -7.98 -2.07
CA ARG A 150 22.10 -7.61 -3.42
C ARG A 150 21.43 -6.23 -3.41
N HIS A 151 20.78 -5.85 -2.31
CA HIS A 151 20.08 -4.57 -2.15
C HIS A 151 20.41 -3.98 -0.79
N HIS A 152 20.68 -2.69 -0.73
CA HIS A 152 20.94 -1.94 0.51
C HIS A 152 20.59 -0.45 0.29
N ALA A 153 20.40 0.29 1.37
CA ALA A 153 20.00 1.70 1.35
C ALA A 153 21.10 2.60 1.92
N GLY A 154 22.33 2.52 1.38
CA GLY A 154 23.45 3.40 1.73
C GLY A 154 23.98 3.28 3.17
N ARG A 155 23.27 2.56 4.05
CA ARG A 155 23.66 2.33 5.44
C ARG A 155 23.26 0.93 5.89
N VAL A 156 24.17 0.26 6.60
CA VAL A 156 23.93 -1.06 7.23
C VAL A 156 24.30 -0.98 8.71
N ASN A 157 23.61 -1.78 9.53
CA ASN A 157 24.02 -1.98 10.91
C ASN A 157 24.70 -3.33 11.00
N VAL A 158 25.87 -3.35 11.64
CA VAL A 158 26.71 -4.53 11.84
C VAL A 158 26.82 -4.74 13.35
N SER A 159 26.34 -5.86 13.85
CA SER A 159 26.50 -6.29 15.23
C SER A 159 27.54 -7.41 15.25
N ILE A 160 28.63 -7.24 15.99
CA ILE A 160 29.76 -8.16 16.03
C ILE A 160 29.82 -8.79 17.42
N ASP A 161 29.59 -10.08 17.48
CA ASP A 161 29.81 -10.92 18.66
C ASP A 161 30.95 -11.89 18.35
N ALA A 162 32.17 -11.35 18.41
CA ALA A 162 33.38 -12.10 18.16
C ALA A 162 34.18 -12.26 19.45
N GLY A 163 34.59 -13.48 19.75
CA GLY A 163 35.43 -13.77 20.90
C GLY A 163 36.74 -12.98 20.87
N ARG A 164 37.17 -12.46 22.03
CA ARG A 164 38.36 -11.59 22.17
C ARG A 164 39.67 -12.18 21.60
N ALA A 165 39.76 -13.50 21.52
CA ALA A 165 41.00 -14.16 21.09
C ALA A 165 41.19 -14.21 19.55
N ARG A 166 40.08 -14.13 18.78
CA ARG A 166 40.07 -14.19 17.30
C ARG A 166 39.05 -13.22 16.73
N GLY A 167 38.99 -12.00 17.27
CA GLY A 167 38.02 -10.99 16.91
C GLY A 167 38.22 -10.43 15.51
N VAL A 168 37.20 -9.84 14.98
CA VAL A 168 37.25 -9.01 13.77
C VAL A 168 37.96 -7.71 14.11
N THR A 169 38.97 -7.33 13.35
CA THR A 169 39.67 -6.04 13.48
C THR A 169 39.28 -5.08 12.38
N THR A 170 38.86 -5.60 11.22
CA THR A 170 38.55 -4.77 10.07
C THR A 170 37.28 -5.25 9.39
N VAL A 171 36.40 -4.31 9.03
CA VAL A 171 35.25 -4.56 8.17
C VAL A 171 35.43 -3.75 6.88
N ARG A 172 35.33 -4.45 5.75
CA ARG A 172 35.34 -3.80 4.43
C ARG A 172 33.99 -3.92 3.77
N ALA A 173 33.58 -2.87 3.09
CA ALA A 173 32.38 -2.84 2.28
C ALA A 173 32.74 -2.38 0.85
N GLY A 174 32.52 -3.24 -0.14
CA GLY A 174 32.91 -2.95 -1.53
C GLY A 174 34.41 -2.67 -1.68
N GLY A 175 35.26 -3.39 -0.94
CA GLY A 175 36.73 -3.22 -0.93
C GLY A 175 37.24 -2.05 -0.06
N ARG A 176 36.35 -1.15 0.44
CA ARG A 176 36.76 -0.01 1.29
C ARG A 176 36.65 -0.38 2.75
N ILE A 177 37.62 0.04 3.57
CA ILE A 177 37.58 -0.10 5.02
C ILE A 177 36.46 0.84 5.54
N VAL A 178 35.52 0.29 6.29
CA VAL A 178 34.38 1.01 6.88
C VAL A 178 34.41 1.00 8.41
N LEU A 179 35.07 -0.02 9.00
CA LEU A 179 35.39 -0.11 10.43
C LEU A 179 36.80 -0.68 10.55
N HIS A 180 37.59 -0.14 11.48
CA HIS A 180 38.88 -0.67 11.84
C HIS A 180 39.22 -0.37 13.30
N ASP A 181 39.58 -1.42 14.05
CA ASP A 181 40.09 -1.35 15.41
C ASP A 181 41.08 -2.51 15.61
N PRO A 182 42.37 -2.23 15.75
CA PRO A 182 43.39 -3.26 15.95
C PRO A 182 43.23 -4.05 17.28
N SER A 183 42.53 -3.48 18.24
CA SER A 183 42.21 -4.16 19.51
C SER A 183 41.07 -5.19 19.38
N GLY A 184 40.26 -5.08 18.33
CA GLY A 184 39.12 -5.94 18.00
C GLY A 184 37.80 -5.21 18.09
N LEU A 185 36.95 -5.43 17.07
CA LEU A 185 35.60 -4.89 16.97
C LEU A 185 34.63 -5.79 17.73
N SER A 186 33.79 -5.20 18.58
CA SER A 186 32.66 -5.88 19.23
C SER A 186 31.52 -4.90 19.52
N GLY A 187 30.27 -5.36 19.47
CA GLY A 187 29.08 -4.55 19.66
C GLY A 187 28.44 -4.06 18.34
N ASP A 188 27.66 -3.00 18.45
CA ASP A 188 26.79 -2.52 17.37
C ASP A 188 27.36 -1.31 16.65
N TYR A 189 27.46 -1.38 15.34
CA TYR A 189 27.97 -0.32 14.48
C TYR A 189 26.96 0.04 13.39
N SER A 190 26.79 1.35 13.13
CA SER A 190 25.99 1.82 12.01
C SER A 190 26.91 2.43 10.95
N VAL A 191 27.05 1.76 9.82
CA VAL A 191 28.08 2.01 8.83
C VAL A 191 27.48 2.53 7.53
N ALA A 192 28.04 3.62 7.00
CA ALA A 192 27.76 4.06 5.64
C ALA A 192 28.50 3.16 4.64
N VAL A 193 27.81 2.66 3.65
CA VAL A 193 28.36 1.76 2.63
C VAL A 193 28.21 2.37 1.25
N PRO A 194 29.16 2.06 0.31
CA PRO A 194 29.09 2.56 -1.06
C PRO A 194 27.85 1.99 -1.78
N ASP A 195 27.27 2.78 -2.69
CA ASP A 195 26.13 2.34 -3.52
C ASP A 195 26.63 1.50 -4.71
N VAL A 196 27.15 0.33 -4.40
CA VAL A 196 27.57 -0.68 -5.40
C VAL A 196 26.70 -1.92 -5.25
N ARG A 197 26.34 -2.55 -6.34
CA ARG A 197 25.48 -3.74 -6.36
C ARG A 197 26.06 -4.81 -7.28
N PRO A 198 26.31 -6.01 -6.75
CA PRO A 198 26.18 -6.44 -5.35
C PRO A 198 27.25 -5.80 -4.44
N LEU A 199 26.92 -5.58 -3.17
CA LEU A 199 27.86 -5.14 -2.14
C LEU A 199 28.41 -6.33 -1.39
N VAL A 200 29.70 -6.52 -1.39
CA VAL A 200 30.38 -7.51 -0.56
C VAL A 200 30.89 -6.82 0.71
N ILE A 201 30.51 -7.38 1.87
CA ILE A 201 31.03 -7.02 3.18
C ILE A 201 31.97 -8.13 3.64
N ALA A 202 33.24 -7.80 3.87
CA ALA A 202 34.26 -8.74 4.32
C ALA A 202 34.69 -8.42 5.77
N PHE A 203 34.95 -9.46 6.55
CA PHE A 203 35.35 -9.41 7.94
C PHE A 203 36.79 -9.98 8.07
N GLU A 204 37.72 -9.16 8.51
CA GLU A 204 39.13 -9.51 8.57
C GLU A 204 39.67 -9.43 10.01
N SER A 205 40.75 -10.23 10.28
CA SER A 205 41.48 -10.19 11.52
C SER A 205 42.96 -9.96 11.22
N ASP A 206 43.59 -8.99 11.85
CA ASP A 206 45.01 -8.63 11.64
C ASP A 206 45.99 -9.61 12.29
N ARG A 207 45.49 -10.59 13.05
CA ARG A 207 46.35 -11.56 13.80
C ARG A 207 46.88 -12.71 12.94
N GLY A 208 47.34 -12.38 11.71
CA GLY A 208 48.00 -13.29 10.80
C GLY A 208 47.06 -14.15 9.97
N ALA A 209 47.48 -14.52 8.76
CA ALA A 209 46.68 -15.28 7.80
C ALA A 209 46.23 -16.68 8.29
N ALA A 210 46.80 -17.17 9.39
CA ALA A 210 46.48 -18.47 9.97
C ALA A 210 45.31 -18.46 10.96
N SER A 211 44.82 -17.28 11.39
CA SER A 211 43.76 -17.17 12.40
C SER A 211 42.49 -16.65 11.75
N SER A 212 41.57 -17.55 11.42
CA SER A 212 40.20 -17.14 11.03
C SER A 212 39.53 -16.43 12.19
N PRO A 213 38.86 -15.29 11.96
CA PRO A 213 37.99 -14.73 12.98
C PRO A 213 36.92 -15.76 13.37
N SER A 214 36.53 -15.76 14.61
CA SER A 214 35.47 -16.65 15.12
C SER A 214 34.42 -15.84 15.81
N GLY A 215 33.18 -16.33 15.82
CA GLY A 215 32.02 -15.68 16.38
C GLY A 215 30.97 -15.37 15.31
N THR A 216 29.96 -14.66 15.71
CA THR A 216 28.82 -14.34 14.84
C THR A 216 28.78 -12.85 14.52
N VAL A 217 28.62 -12.53 13.26
CA VAL A 217 28.31 -11.17 12.83
C VAL A 217 26.90 -11.12 12.28
N THR A 218 26.11 -10.20 12.82
CA THR A 218 24.75 -9.96 12.36
C THR A 218 24.71 -8.65 11.58
N VAL A 219 24.36 -8.73 10.29
CA VAL A 219 24.20 -7.55 9.42
C VAL A 219 22.74 -7.30 9.20
N SER A 220 22.25 -6.13 9.61
CA SER A 220 20.88 -5.71 9.32
C SER A 220 20.86 -4.48 8.41
N ARG A 221 19.94 -4.48 7.46
CA ARG A 221 19.75 -3.43 6.47
C ARG A 221 18.28 -3.09 6.30
N ARG A 222 18.02 -1.88 5.82
CA ARG A 222 16.68 -1.51 5.35
C ARG A 222 16.60 -1.79 3.85
N THR A 223 15.56 -2.51 3.44
CA THR A 223 15.22 -2.73 2.04
C THR A 223 13.84 -2.17 1.76
N THR A 224 13.64 -1.59 0.58
CA THR A 224 12.35 -1.07 0.15
C THR A 224 11.92 -1.85 -1.07
N ASN A 225 10.78 -2.53 -0.95
CA ASN A 225 10.12 -3.20 -2.05
C ASN A 225 8.90 -2.36 -2.47
N ALA A 226 8.59 -2.38 -3.75
CA ALA A 226 7.44 -1.70 -4.29
C ALA A 226 6.55 -2.69 -5.05
N SER A 227 5.25 -2.65 -4.79
CA SER A 227 4.22 -3.43 -5.47
C SER A 227 3.12 -2.53 -6.00
N ALA A 228 2.49 -2.93 -7.10
CA ALA A 228 1.25 -2.30 -7.56
C ALA A 228 0.09 -2.85 -6.72
N GLU A 229 -0.72 -1.97 -6.15
CA GLU A 229 -1.86 -2.34 -5.32
C GLU A 229 -3.07 -1.48 -5.65
N ARG A 230 -4.25 -1.99 -5.31
CA ARG A 230 -5.50 -1.25 -5.46
C ARG A 230 -5.73 -0.40 -4.22
N LEU A 231 -5.82 0.90 -4.41
CA LEU A 231 -6.39 1.84 -3.45
C LEU A 231 -7.89 1.96 -3.74
N GLU A 232 -8.71 1.70 -2.76
CA GLU A 232 -10.16 1.82 -2.86
C GLU A 232 -10.67 2.77 -1.78
N VAL A 233 -11.48 3.72 -2.20
CA VAL A 233 -12.10 4.73 -1.34
C VAL A 233 -13.59 4.59 -1.49
N SER A 234 -14.29 4.43 -0.36
CA SER A 234 -15.76 4.42 -0.30
C SER A 234 -16.22 5.55 0.60
N VAL A 235 -17.20 6.30 0.14
CA VAL A 235 -17.83 7.42 0.88
C VAL A 235 -19.34 7.23 0.83
N GLY A 236 -19.99 7.25 1.99
CA GLY A 236 -21.44 7.19 2.11
C GLY A 236 -22.08 8.57 2.22
N ALA A 237 -23.35 8.61 1.90
CA ALA A 237 -24.19 9.78 2.13
C ALA A 237 -24.48 9.97 3.64
#